data_5d8220ec99833624eeab617117714f5a
#
_entry.id   5d8220ec99833624eeab617117714f5a
#
_cell.length_a   1.000
_cell.length_b   1.000
_cell.length_c   1.000
_cell.angle_alpha   90.00
_cell.angle_beta   90.00
_cell.angle_gamma   90.00
#
_symmetry.space_group_name_H-M   'P 1'
#
loop_
_entity.id
_entity.type
_entity.pdbx_description
1 polymer ?
#
loop_
_entity_poly.entity_id
_entity_poly.type
_entity_poly.pdbx_seq_one_letter_code
_entity_poly.pdbx_strand_id
1 'polypeptide(L)'
;NGEYIYTFNPTELYDIVQDNIDTAKSAGADYVIALSHIGYADDEIYCDLEDVETLIQNTDGLDVVLDAHSHSVIEGREIIDKGGNEVLLSSTGTKFEYIGMLTISGNTFTTELIQTEDCQATDPAVDAYLSQINSDLYTLAEHKLAFSEVDLITKDADGNRLVRNTETNLGDLCADALRYYADADVGYMNGGGIRADIPRGDITINTLLNVMPFNNTVVVAEISGQTMKDMLEMTVMAWPAEDGSFPHLSGITFSVNTSIPTSVMVNEQEEFLEVAGEYRVYDIKVYNREKGTYEPLDLDGTYTLTASNYFLLDCGSGMTMFENARILRDDGILDVEVVQWYIVEMLNGVVGQQYQDTT
;
A
#
# COMPACT_ATOMS: atom_id res chain seq x y z
N ASN A 1 -25.72 -9.33 17.64
CA ASN A 1 -24.82 -9.29 16.49
C ASN A 1 -25.60 -8.64 15.36
N GLY A 2 -25.41 -7.32 15.13
CA GLY A 2 -25.92 -6.63 13.96
C GLY A 2 -24.86 -6.74 12.86
N GLU A 3 -25.10 -7.53 11.86
CA GLU A 3 -24.34 -7.44 10.62
C GLU A 3 -24.74 -6.13 9.92
N TYR A 4 -23.79 -5.23 9.78
CA TYR A 4 -23.95 -4.08 8.88
C TYR A 4 -23.62 -4.57 7.47
N ILE A 5 -24.64 -4.63 6.62
CA ILE A 5 -24.45 -4.92 5.21
C ILE A 5 -24.37 -3.55 4.50
N TYR A 6 -23.22 -3.23 3.95
CA TYR A 6 -23.03 -2.10 3.06
C TYR A 6 -23.07 -2.60 1.62
N THR A 7 -23.91 -2.00 0.81
CA THR A 7 -23.92 -2.28 -0.62
C THR A 7 -23.38 -1.02 -1.33
N PHE A 8 -22.27 -1.16 -2.02
CA PHE A 8 -21.78 -0.14 -2.91
C PHE A 8 -22.34 -0.42 -4.30
N ASN A 9 -23.01 0.58 -4.89
CA ASN A 9 -23.50 0.50 -6.25
C ASN A 9 -22.94 1.67 -7.05
N PRO A 10 -21.77 1.51 -7.69
CA PRO A 10 -21.11 2.59 -8.41
C PRO A 10 -21.96 3.11 -9.57
N THR A 11 -22.83 2.29 -10.16
CA THR A 11 -23.70 2.71 -11.29
C THR A 11 -24.85 3.62 -10.88
N GLU A 12 -25.16 3.75 -9.58
CA GLU A 12 -26.25 4.59 -9.05
C GLU A 12 -25.73 5.78 -8.24
N LEU A 13 -24.41 6.00 -8.20
CA LEU A 13 -23.80 7.04 -7.37
C LEU A 13 -24.40 8.42 -7.61
N TYR A 14 -24.50 8.84 -8.87
CA TYR A 14 -25.01 10.17 -9.23
C TYR A 14 -26.49 10.34 -8.89
N ASP A 15 -27.30 9.32 -9.12
CA ASP A 15 -28.71 9.34 -8.79
C ASP A 15 -28.92 9.44 -7.27
N ILE A 16 -28.15 8.67 -6.49
CA ILE A 16 -28.20 8.70 -5.02
C ILE A 16 -27.78 10.10 -4.50
N VAL A 17 -26.72 10.68 -5.04
CA VAL A 17 -26.27 12.02 -4.64
C VAL A 17 -27.32 13.06 -5.04
N GLN A 18 -27.90 12.98 -6.25
CA GLN A 18 -28.94 13.89 -6.70
C GLN A 18 -30.19 13.80 -5.80
N ASP A 19 -30.65 12.62 -5.45
CA ASP A 19 -31.79 12.43 -4.55
C ASP A 19 -31.55 13.08 -3.17
N ASN A 20 -30.32 13.02 -2.67
CA ASN A 20 -29.95 13.68 -1.40
C ASN A 20 -29.91 15.20 -1.53
N ILE A 21 -29.37 15.74 -2.63
CA ILE A 21 -29.40 17.18 -2.94
C ILE A 21 -30.86 17.68 -2.97
N ASP A 22 -31.71 16.98 -3.71
CA ASP A 22 -33.13 17.34 -3.85
C ASP A 22 -33.88 17.25 -2.52
N THR A 23 -33.55 16.27 -1.70
CA THR A 23 -34.11 16.12 -0.35
C THR A 23 -33.69 17.29 0.54
N ALA A 24 -32.42 17.69 0.54
CA ALA A 24 -31.93 18.81 1.31
C ALA A 24 -32.61 20.13 0.88
N LYS A 25 -32.71 20.40 -0.42
CA LYS A 25 -33.38 21.57 -0.98
C LYS A 25 -34.88 21.57 -0.66
N SER A 26 -35.55 20.44 -0.76
CA SER A 26 -36.97 20.30 -0.41
C SER A 26 -37.21 20.48 1.08
N ALA A 27 -36.25 20.17 1.94
CA ALA A 27 -36.30 20.45 3.36
C ALA A 27 -36.00 21.90 3.73
N GLY A 28 -35.66 22.75 2.76
CA GLY A 28 -35.44 24.18 2.92
C GLY A 28 -33.99 24.58 3.18
N ALA A 29 -33.03 23.77 2.74
CA ALA A 29 -31.62 24.14 2.79
C ALA A 29 -31.38 25.37 1.88
N ASP A 30 -30.70 26.38 2.42
CA ASP A 30 -30.26 27.56 1.67
C ASP A 30 -29.02 27.22 0.83
N TYR A 31 -28.18 26.33 1.33
CA TYR A 31 -26.93 25.82 0.69
C TYR A 31 -26.81 24.32 0.82
N VAL A 32 -26.20 23.68 -0.18
CA VAL A 32 -25.90 22.26 -0.18
C VAL A 32 -24.39 22.06 -0.34
N ILE A 33 -23.75 21.59 0.72
CA ILE A 33 -22.30 21.36 0.78
C ILE A 33 -22.06 19.84 0.88
N ALA A 34 -21.34 19.29 -0.08
CA ALA A 34 -20.91 17.89 -0.01
C ALA A 34 -19.59 17.78 0.76
N LEU A 35 -19.55 16.85 1.71
CA LEU A 35 -18.32 16.36 2.32
C LEU A 35 -18.03 15.00 1.70
N SER A 36 -17.05 14.92 0.81
CA SER A 36 -16.75 13.71 0.05
C SER A 36 -15.37 13.16 0.37
N HIS A 37 -15.15 11.93 -0.01
CA HIS A 37 -13.85 11.25 0.08
C HIS A 37 -13.68 10.40 -1.18
N ILE A 38 -13.75 11.03 -2.36
CA ILE A 38 -13.77 10.39 -3.68
C ILE A 38 -12.42 10.55 -4.35
N GLY A 39 -11.84 11.74 -4.27
CA GLY A 39 -10.55 12.05 -4.89
C GLY A 39 -10.70 12.81 -6.21
N TYR A 40 -9.60 13.41 -6.61
CA TYR A 40 -9.45 14.20 -7.81
C TYR A 40 -8.43 13.53 -8.75
N ALA A 41 -8.80 13.32 -10.02
CA ALA A 41 -8.09 12.44 -10.97
C ALA A 41 -6.84 13.04 -11.64
N ASP A 42 -6.32 14.19 -11.18
CA ASP A 42 -5.07 14.75 -11.75
C ASP A 42 -3.79 13.91 -11.43
N ASP A 43 -3.90 12.91 -10.55
CA ASP A 43 -2.86 11.94 -10.28
C ASP A 43 -3.20 10.62 -10.96
N GLU A 44 -2.43 10.21 -11.96
CA GLU A 44 -2.55 8.97 -12.75
C GLU A 44 -2.57 7.66 -11.91
N ILE A 45 -2.62 7.77 -10.57
CA ILE A 45 -2.46 6.67 -9.63
C ILE A 45 -3.80 6.07 -9.15
N TYR A 46 -4.96 6.75 -9.36
CA TYR A 46 -6.25 6.35 -8.77
C TYR A 46 -7.43 6.34 -9.74
N CYS A 47 -7.21 6.05 -11.02
CA CYS A 47 -8.17 6.31 -12.10
C CYS A 47 -9.26 5.24 -12.34
N ASP A 48 -9.61 4.37 -11.39
CA ASP A 48 -10.69 3.39 -11.59
C ASP A 48 -12.01 3.74 -10.90
N LEU A 49 -12.09 4.85 -10.19
CA LEU A 49 -13.34 5.38 -9.64
C LEU A 49 -13.62 6.76 -10.23
N GLU A 50 -14.87 6.98 -10.58
CA GLU A 50 -15.39 8.28 -11.00
C GLU A 50 -14.94 9.36 -10.00
N ASP A 51 -14.15 10.32 -10.48
CA ASP A 51 -13.59 11.36 -9.64
C ASP A 51 -14.63 12.39 -9.17
N VAL A 52 -14.24 13.25 -8.24
CA VAL A 52 -15.10 14.29 -7.69
C VAL A 52 -15.54 15.31 -8.75
N GLU A 53 -14.72 15.59 -9.78
CA GLU A 53 -15.09 16.47 -10.89
C GLU A 53 -16.22 15.86 -11.71
N THR A 54 -16.12 14.58 -12.03
CA THR A 54 -17.16 13.83 -12.74
C THR A 54 -18.45 13.75 -11.91
N LEU A 55 -18.36 13.59 -10.59
CA LEU A 55 -19.54 13.65 -9.71
C LEU A 55 -20.24 15.00 -9.83
N ILE A 56 -19.53 16.12 -9.75
CA ILE A 56 -20.10 17.47 -9.87
C ILE A 56 -20.76 17.65 -11.23
N GLN A 57 -20.09 17.26 -12.31
CA GLN A 57 -20.60 17.40 -13.70
C GLN A 57 -21.87 16.57 -13.97
N ASN A 58 -22.12 15.52 -13.19
CA ASN A 58 -23.28 14.63 -13.34
C ASN A 58 -24.41 14.90 -12.32
N THR A 59 -24.24 15.84 -11.40
CA THR A 59 -25.25 16.27 -10.43
C THR A 59 -25.61 17.74 -10.60
N ASP A 60 -26.73 18.18 -10.02
CA ASP A 60 -27.22 19.59 -10.10
C ASP A 60 -27.57 20.08 -8.71
N GLY A 61 -27.01 21.21 -8.35
CA GLY A 61 -27.44 21.99 -7.19
C GLY A 61 -26.59 21.81 -5.94
N LEU A 62 -25.37 21.32 -6.06
CA LEU A 62 -24.32 21.53 -5.07
C LEU A 62 -23.82 22.99 -5.15
N ASP A 63 -23.48 23.57 -4.01
CA ASP A 63 -22.84 24.90 -3.94
C ASP A 63 -21.31 24.73 -3.72
N VAL A 64 -20.92 23.80 -2.86
CA VAL A 64 -19.52 23.54 -2.49
C VAL A 64 -19.29 22.04 -2.32
N VAL A 65 -18.13 21.59 -2.73
CA VAL A 65 -17.62 20.24 -2.41
C VAL A 65 -16.29 20.36 -1.68
N LEU A 66 -16.20 19.79 -0.48
CA LEU A 66 -14.98 19.62 0.28
C LEU A 66 -14.59 18.15 0.19
N ASP A 67 -13.56 17.86 -0.60
CA ASP A 67 -13.15 16.49 -0.94
C ASP A 67 -11.83 16.10 -0.28
N ALA A 68 -11.52 14.80 -0.34
CA ALA A 68 -10.30 14.20 0.18
C ALA A 68 -9.91 12.97 -0.68
N HIS A 69 -9.16 12.00 -0.15
CA HIS A 69 -8.72 10.73 -0.74
C HIS A 69 -7.45 10.83 -1.57
N SER A 70 -7.43 11.61 -2.65
CA SER A 70 -6.27 11.75 -3.55
C SER A 70 -5.09 12.52 -2.93
N HIS A 71 -5.27 13.07 -1.71
CA HIS A 71 -4.28 13.94 -1.05
C HIS A 71 -3.94 15.21 -1.86
N SER A 72 -4.77 15.58 -2.82
CA SER A 72 -4.59 16.76 -3.65
C SER A 72 -4.75 18.04 -2.83
N VAL A 73 -3.94 19.04 -3.14
CA VAL A 73 -4.05 20.40 -2.53
C VAL A 73 -4.79 21.30 -3.50
N ILE A 74 -6.06 21.60 -3.22
CA ILE A 74 -6.94 22.43 -4.06
C ILE A 74 -7.50 23.53 -3.16
N GLU A 75 -6.97 24.75 -3.27
CA GLU A 75 -7.45 25.87 -2.48
C GLU A 75 -8.89 26.23 -2.85
N GLY A 76 -9.17 26.33 -4.16
CA GLY A 76 -10.51 26.57 -4.68
C GLY A 76 -10.52 26.42 -6.20
N ARG A 77 -11.40 25.57 -6.71
CA ARG A 77 -11.59 25.34 -8.14
C ARG A 77 -13.08 25.36 -8.46
N GLU A 78 -13.46 26.13 -9.45
CA GLU A 78 -14.83 26.21 -9.95
C GLU A 78 -15.03 25.12 -11.01
N ILE A 79 -16.06 24.29 -10.82
CA ILE A 79 -16.46 23.23 -11.74
C ILE A 79 -17.92 23.46 -12.12
N ILE A 80 -18.25 23.32 -13.40
CA ILE A 80 -19.63 23.50 -13.89
C ILE A 80 -20.42 22.21 -13.66
N ASP A 81 -21.53 22.32 -12.94
CA ASP A 81 -22.44 21.21 -12.69
C ASP A 81 -23.33 20.86 -13.90
N LYS A 82 -24.15 19.83 -13.77
CA LYS A 82 -25.10 19.39 -14.81
C LYS A 82 -26.12 20.45 -15.18
N GLY A 83 -26.45 21.33 -14.24
CA GLY A 83 -27.40 22.44 -14.42
C GLY A 83 -26.79 23.70 -15.06
N GLY A 84 -25.44 23.74 -15.19
CA GLY A 84 -24.69 24.89 -15.70
C GLY A 84 -24.28 25.88 -14.62
N ASN A 85 -24.35 25.52 -13.34
CA ASN A 85 -23.96 26.38 -12.22
C ASN A 85 -22.50 26.09 -11.83
N GLU A 86 -21.83 27.10 -11.25
CA GLU A 86 -20.48 26.96 -10.71
C GLU A 86 -20.54 26.33 -9.32
N VAL A 87 -19.78 25.24 -9.11
CA VAL A 87 -19.63 24.57 -7.83
C VAL A 87 -18.17 24.72 -7.38
N LEU A 88 -17.95 25.17 -6.15
CA LEU A 88 -16.63 25.37 -5.59
C LEU A 88 -16.10 24.04 -5.01
N LEU A 89 -15.00 23.51 -5.56
CA LEU A 89 -14.27 22.37 -5.04
C LEU A 89 -13.05 22.82 -4.24
N SER A 90 -12.83 22.21 -3.06
CA SER A 90 -11.61 22.39 -2.26
C SER A 90 -11.16 21.06 -1.62
N SER A 91 -9.84 20.90 -1.47
CA SER A 91 -9.20 19.75 -0.80
C SER A 91 -7.93 20.20 -0.10
N THR A 92 -7.67 19.69 1.11
CA THR A 92 -6.63 20.17 2.03
C THR A 92 -5.34 19.37 2.03
N GLY A 93 -5.13 18.48 1.05
CA GLY A 93 -3.97 17.62 1.02
C GLY A 93 -4.03 16.49 2.06
N THR A 94 -2.92 16.23 2.73
CA THR A 94 -2.79 15.13 3.68
C THR A 94 -2.02 15.56 4.94
N LYS A 95 -1.98 14.70 5.98
CA LYS A 95 -1.16 14.86 7.21
C LYS A 95 -1.36 16.19 7.95
N PHE A 96 -2.51 16.81 7.81
CA PHE A 96 -2.81 18.12 8.40
C PHE A 96 -1.85 19.26 7.96
N GLU A 97 -1.32 19.19 6.74
CA GLU A 97 -0.47 20.25 6.20
C GLU A 97 -1.23 21.57 6.05
N TYR A 98 -2.54 21.48 5.75
CA TYR A 98 -3.43 22.64 5.61
C TYR A 98 -4.70 22.50 6.43
N ILE A 99 -5.21 23.66 6.88
CA ILE A 99 -6.57 23.84 7.36
C ILE A 99 -7.35 24.58 6.28
N GLY A 100 -8.42 23.96 5.79
CA GLY A 100 -9.34 24.59 4.84
C GLY A 100 -10.33 25.51 5.56
N MET A 101 -10.44 26.75 5.14
CA MET A 101 -11.44 27.69 5.64
C MET A 101 -12.44 28.05 4.53
N LEU A 102 -13.69 27.60 4.68
CA LEU A 102 -14.79 28.01 3.81
C LEU A 102 -15.48 29.25 4.38
N THR A 103 -15.58 30.31 3.59
CA THR A 103 -16.31 31.52 3.93
C THR A 103 -17.56 31.64 3.03
N ILE A 104 -18.71 31.81 3.66
CA ILE A 104 -20.00 32.01 2.98
C ILE A 104 -20.48 33.42 3.26
N SER A 105 -20.69 34.22 2.19
CA SER A 105 -21.20 35.57 2.28
C SER A 105 -22.33 35.80 1.26
N GLY A 106 -23.58 35.73 1.71
CA GLY A 106 -24.72 35.65 0.79
C GLY A 106 -24.57 34.37 -0.08
N ASN A 107 -24.60 34.55 -1.39
CA ASN A 107 -24.45 33.47 -2.36
C ASN A 107 -22.97 33.33 -2.88
N THR A 108 -22.04 33.93 -2.20
CA THR A 108 -20.61 33.81 -2.59
C THR A 108 -19.89 32.88 -1.65
N PHE A 109 -19.19 31.91 -2.23
CA PHE A 109 -18.37 30.92 -1.52
C PHE A 109 -16.91 31.18 -1.85
N THR A 110 -16.05 31.18 -0.85
CA THR A 110 -14.60 31.26 -1.02
C THR A 110 -13.90 30.32 -0.07
N THR A 111 -12.82 29.72 -0.52
CA THR A 111 -11.96 28.85 0.29
C THR A 111 -10.57 29.45 0.42
N GLU A 112 -9.92 29.18 1.54
CA GLU A 112 -8.54 29.53 1.83
C GLU A 112 -7.86 28.32 2.47
N LEU A 113 -6.62 28.04 2.07
CA LEU A 113 -5.78 27.01 2.70
C LEU A 113 -4.73 27.67 3.59
N ILE A 114 -4.86 27.43 4.89
CA ILE A 114 -3.95 27.94 5.91
C ILE A 114 -2.94 26.85 6.22
N GLN A 115 -1.65 27.09 5.99
CA GLN A 115 -0.60 26.16 6.36
C GLN A 115 -0.55 26.00 7.89
N THR A 116 -0.59 24.77 8.38
CA THR A 116 -0.60 24.51 9.82
C THR A 116 0.71 24.91 10.50
N GLU A 117 1.83 24.90 9.78
CA GLU A 117 3.12 25.39 10.28
C GLU A 117 3.13 26.88 10.62
N ASP A 118 2.25 27.67 10.00
CA ASP A 118 2.06 29.10 10.29
C ASP A 118 1.19 29.33 11.53
N CYS A 119 0.49 28.31 12.03
CA CYS A 119 -0.36 28.37 13.21
C CYS A 119 0.48 28.33 14.48
N GLN A 120 0.66 29.48 15.12
CA GLN A 120 1.47 29.60 16.34
C GLN A 120 0.70 29.32 17.64
N ALA A 121 -0.63 29.32 17.58
CA ALA A 121 -1.47 29.12 18.75
C ALA A 121 -1.74 27.62 18.98
N THR A 122 -1.51 27.17 20.21
CA THR A 122 -1.81 25.81 20.64
C THR A 122 -2.79 25.83 21.81
N ASP A 123 -3.56 24.74 21.98
CA ASP A 123 -4.37 24.53 23.18
C ASP A 123 -3.53 23.82 24.24
N PRO A 124 -3.28 24.45 25.41
CA PRO A 124 -2.41 23.85 26.43
C PRO A 124 -2.91 22.49 26.98
N ALA A 125 -4.21 22.23 26.94
CA ALA A 125 -4.75 20.96 27.41
C ALA A 125 -4.48 19.85 26.39
N VAL A 126 -4.64 20.18 25.09
CA VAL A 126 -4.29 19.27 23.97
C VAL A 126 -2.79 19.01 23.96
N ASP A 127 -1.96 20.06 24.11
CA ASP A 127 -0.49 19.93 24.16
C ASP A 127 -0.05 19.02 25.32
N ALA A 128 -0.63 19.19 26.50
CA ALA A 128 -0.30 18.36 27.66
C ALA A 128 -0.70 16.88 27.42
N TYR A 129 -1.86 16.65 26.81
CA TYR A 129 -2.32 15.30 26.48
C TYR A 129 -1.45 14.63 25.40
N LEU A 130 -1.14 15.34 24.32
CA LEU A 130 -0.23 14.86 23.27
C LEU A 130 1.19 14.61 23.81
N SER A 131 1.67 15.48 24.70
CA SER A 131 2.98 15.30 25.33
C SER A 131 3.04 14.02 26.17
N GLN A 132 1.95 13.70 26.90
CA GLN A 132 1.87 12.46 27.66
C GLN A 132 1.87 11.24 26.74
N ILE A 133 1.02 11.23 25.69
CA ILE A 133 0.98 10.14 24.71
C ILE A 133 2.33 9.97 24.03
N ASN A 134 2.94 11.05 23.57
CA ASN A 134 4.25 11.01 22.92
C ASN A 134 5.33 10.49 23.86
N SER A 135 5.33 10.87 25.15
CA SER A 135 6.29 10.36 26.12
C SER A 135 6.17 8.86 26.33
N ASP A 136 4.93 8.35 26.42
CA ASP A 136 4.66 6.94 26.63
C ASP A 136 5.02 6.12 25.36
N LEU A 137 4.62 6.61 24.18
CA LEU A 137 4.97 6.01 22.89
C LEU A 137 6.47 6.08 22.61
N TYR A 138 7.12 7.21 22.90
CA TYR A 138 8.56 7.40 22.70
C TYR A 138 9.36 6.39 23.53
N THR A 139 8.95 6.17 24.79
CA THR A 139 9.62 5.20 25.66
C THR A 139 9.53 3.78 25.12
N LEU A 140 8.40 3.41 24.50
CA LEU A 140 8.21 2.11 23.88
C LEU A 140 8.89 2.04 22.50
N ALA A 141 8.69 3.06 21.67
CA ALA A 141 9.13 3.08 20.29
C ALA A 141 10.65 3.18 20.11
N GLU A 142 11.32 3.92 21.01
CA GLU A 142 12.79 4.08 21.03
C GLU A 142 13.51 2.97 21.80
N HIS A 143 12.78 1.98 22.33
CA HIS A 143 13.43 0.83 22.94
C HIS A 143 14.31 0.12 21.91
N LYS A 144 15.61 0.03 22.24
CA LYS A 144 16.57 -0.68 21.41
C LYS A 144 16.26 -2.18 21.40
N LEU A 145 15.96 -2.72 20.23
CA LEU A 145 15.71 -4.13 20.01
C LEU A 145 16.99 -4.88 19.59
N ALA A 146 17.75 -4.25 18.68
CA ALA A 146 18.84 -4.90 17.97
C ALA A 146 19.86 -3.87 17.45
N PHE A 147 20.85 -4.34 16.71
CA PHE A 147 21.86 -3.52 16.05
C PHE A 147 22.08 -3.99 14.61
N SER A 148 22.20 -3.06 13.65
CA SER A 148 22.66 -3.36 12.32
C SER A 148 24.12 -2.97 12.11
N GLU A 149 24.94 -3.90 11.62
CA GLU A 149 26.33 -3.65 11.23
C GLU A 149 26.44 -3.05 9.83
N VAL A 150 25.35 -3.03 9.07
CA VAL A 150 25.28 -2.62 7.67
C VAL A 150 24.14 -1.63 7.45
N ASP A 151 24.18 -0.86 6.37
CA ASP A 151 23.05 -0.10 5.91
C ASP A 151 22.11 -1.03 5.12
N LEU A 152 20.84 -1.10 5.52
CA LEU A 152 19.80 -1.82 4.82
C LEU A 152 18.96 -0.81 4.04
N ILE A 153 18.96 -0.93 2.72
CA ILE A 153 18.57 0.15 1.82
C ILE A 153 17.29 -0.16 1.02
N THR A 154 16.56 0.91 0.72
CA THR A 154 15.47 0.93 -0.26
C THR A 154 15.83 1.77 -1.49
N LYS A 155 16.91 2.56 -1.39
CA LYS A 155 17.37 3.53 -2.40
C LYS A 155 18.86 3.44 -2.60
N ASP A 156 19.34 3.87 -3.76
CA ASP A 156 20.77 4.07 -4.03
C ASP A 156 21.30 5.36 -3.37
N ALA A 157 22.62 5.60 -3.54
CA ALA A 157 23.30 6.79 -3.01
C ALA A 157 22.82 8.11 -3.64
N ASP A 158 22.20 8.05 -4.82
CA ASP A 158 21.66 9.22 -5.53
C ASP A 158 20.19 9.47 -5.15
N GLY A 159 19.60 8.61 -4.31
CA GLY A 159 18.22 8.70 -3.83
C GLY A 159 17.18 8.04 -4.75
N ASN A 160 17.61 7.35 -5.81
CA ASN A 160 16.69 6.60 -6.66
C ASN A 160 16.18 5.37 -5.91
N ARG A 161 14.88 5.14 -5.97
CA ARG A 161 14.25 4.01 -5.29
C ARG A 161 14.57 2.71 -6.03
N LEU A 162 15.20 1.77 -5.33
CA LEU A 162 15.57 0.44 -5.84
C LEU A 162 14.54 -0.62 -5.50
N VAL A 163 13.99 -0.57 -4.29
CA VAL A 163 13.17 -1.63 -3.71
C VAL A 163 11.96 -2.06 -4.56
N ARG A 164 11.56 -1.27 -5.56
CA ARG A 164 10.43 -1.57 -6.45
C ARG A 164 10.82 -2.05 -7.86
N ASN A 165 12.11 -2.17 -8.15
CA ASN A 165 12.59 -2.68 -9.44
C ASN A 165 13.95 -3.38 -9.37
N THR A 166 14.52 -3.49 -8.17
CA THR A 166 15.81 -4.12 -7.95
C THR A 166 15.78 -4.82 -6.58
N GLU A 167 16.38 -5.99 -6.50
CA GLU A 167 16.61 -6.67 -5.23
C GLU A 167 17.42 -5.79 -4.27
N THR A 168 17.04 -5.78 -3.00
CA THR A 168 17.71 -5.00 -1.96
C THR A 168 17.95 -5.84 -0.73
N ASN A 169 19.05 -5.59 -0.03
CA ASN A 169 19.41 -6.31 1.18
C ASN A 169 18.37 -6.20 2.31
N LEU A 170 17.62 -5.10 2.37
CA LEU A 170 16.48 -4.96 3.29
C LEU A 170 15.31 -5.86 2.86
N GLY A 171 15.08 -5.95 1.56
CA GLY A 171 14.08 -6.86 1.01
C GLY A 171 14.39 -8.33 1.33
N ASP A 172 15.68 -8.73 1.19
CA ASP A 172 16.15 -10.06 1.52
C ASP A 172 15.96 -10.39 3.01
N LEU A 173 16.32 -9.45 3.89
CA LEU A 173 16.08 -9.59 5.34
C LEU A 173 14.61 -9.83 5.65
N CYS A 174 13.71 -9.05 5.03
CA CYS A 174 12.27 -9.18 5.25
C CYS A 174 11.73 -10.52 4.71
N ALA A 175 12.13 -10.91 3.52
CA ALA A 175 11.71 -12.18 2.92
C ALA A 175 12.23 -13.39 3.70
N ASP A 176 13.47 -13.33 4.19
CA ASP A 176 14.04 -14.34 5.09
C ASP A 176 13.24 -14.44 6.38
N ALA A 177 12.91 -13.30 7.01
CA ALA A 177 12.13 -13.28 8.23
C ALA A 177 10.78 -13.99 8.06
N LEU A 178 10.05 -13.67 7.00
CA LEU A 178 8.77 -14.31 6.68
C LEU A 178 8.95 -15.82 6.50
N ARG A 179 9.91 -16.22 5.65
CA ARG A 179 10.17 -17.63 5.35
C ARG A 179 10.54 -18.45 6.58
N TYR A 180 11.48 -17.94 7.40
CA TYR A 180 11.94 -18.66 8.59
C TYR A 180 10.85 -18.74 9.66
N TYR A 181 10.08 -17.68 9.87
CA TYR A 181 8.95 -17.69 10.81
C TYR A 181 7.85 -18.67 10.39
N ALA A 182 7.53 -18.66 9.11
CA ALA A 182 6.50 -19.50 8.52
C ALA A 182 6.90 -20.99 8.41
N ASP A 183 8.20 -21.29 8.44
CA ASP A 183 8.78 -22.57 8.05
C ASP A 183 8.33 -22.99 6.64
N ALA A 184 8.22 -22.00 5.74
CA ALA A 184 7.75 -22.19 4.37
C ALA A 184 8.91 -22.50 3.40
N ASP A 185 8.58 -23.06 2.23
CA ASP A 185 9.56 -23.28 1.15
C ASP A 185 10.03 -21.94 0.57
N VAL A 186 9.09 -21.01 0.37
CA VAL A 186 9.35 -19.69 -0.21
C VAL A 186 8.74 -18.59 0.64
N GLY A 187 9.51 -17.52 0.87
CA GLY A 187 9.06 -16.26 1.45
C GLY A 187 8.99 -15.17 0.39
N TYR A 188 7.91 -14.42 0.34
CA TYR A 188 7.71 -13.30 -0.57
C TYR A 188 7.38 -12.03 0.21
N MET A 189 8.22 -11.02 0.05
CA MET A 189 7.99 -9.65 0.50
C MET A 189 7.99 -8.72 -0.70
N ASN A 190 6.97 -7.91 -0.86
CA ASN A 190 6.87 -6.98 -1.97
C ASN A 190 7.57 -5.65 -1.70
N GLY A 191 8.19 -5.07 -2.71
CA GLY A 191 8.91 -3.80 -2.59
C GLY A 191 8.04 -2.62 -2.16
N GLY A 192 6.73 -2.65 -2.49
CA GLY A 192 5.77 -1.66 -2.03
C GLY A 192 5.49 -1.70 -0.52
N GLY A 193 5.71 -2.83 0.12
CA GLY A 193 5.57 -3.01 1.57
C GLY A 193 6.71 -2.41 2.39
N ILE A 194 7.87 -2.18 1.78
CA ILE A 194 9.09 -1.68 2.45
C ILE A 194 9.22 -0.17 2.22
N ARG A 195 9.11 0.64 3.28
CA ARG A 195 8.88 2.08 3.16
C ARG A 195 10.02 2.97 3.65
N ALA A 196 11.00 2.45 4.38
CA ALA A 196 12.12 3.21 4.93
C ALA A 196 13.38 2.36 4.98
N ASP A 197 14.55 3.00 4.95
CA ASP A 197 15.85 2.35 5.16
C ASP A 197 16.06 2.07 6.65
N ILE A 198 16.93 1.07 6.96
CA ILE A 198 17.49 0.89 8.29
C ILE A 198 18.98 1.21 8.21
N PRO A 199 19.41 2.41 8.69
CA PRO A 199 20.83 2.75 8.70
C PRO A 199 21.60 1.85 9.67
N ARG A 200 22.88 1.67 9.41
CA ARG A 200 23.80 1.04 10.37
C ARG A 200 23.68 1.72 11.74
N GLY A 201 23.45 0.93 12.78
CA GLY A 201 23.24 1.43 14.13
C GLY A 201 22.17 0.68 14.90
N ASP A 202 21.60 1.33 15.89
CA ASP A 202 20.56 0.74 16.73
C ASP A 202 19.25 0.61 15.96
N ILE A 203 18.62 -0.56 16.08
CA ILE A 203 17.28 -0.86 15.56
C ILE A 203 16.31 -0.76 16.74
N THR A 204 15.29 0.07 16.59
CA THR A 204 14.20 0.23 17.56
C THR A 204 12.88 -0.27 17.01
N ILE A 205 11.84 -0.35 17.83
CA ILE A 205 10.46 -0.63 17.36
C ILE A 205 10.05 0.40 16.31
N ASN A 206 10.32 1.67 16.56
CA ASN A 206 10.00 2.76 15.63
C ASN A 206 10.68 2.58 14.26
N THR A 207 11.94 2.14 14.27
CA THR A 207 12.65 1.80 13.01
C THR A 207 11.86 0.78 12.20
N LEU A 208 11.42 -0.32 12.80
CA LEU A 208 10.69 -1.38 12.11
C LEU A 208 9.29 -0.95 11.67
N LEU A 209 8.57 -0.18 12.48
CA LEU A 209 7.26 0.38 12.11
C LEU A 209 7.35 1.34 10.91
N ASN A 210 8.45 2.09 10.78
CA ASN A 210 8.67 2.94 9.61
C ASN A 210 8.98 2.12 8.35
N VAL A 211 9.61 0.95 8.50
CA VAL A 211 9.86 0.02 7.39
C VAL A 211 8.55 -0.62 6.92
N MET A 212 7.70 -1.07 7.84
CA MET A 212 6.46 -1.83 7.58
C MET A 212 5.24 -1.17 8.24
N PRO A 213 4.71 -0.06 7.69
CA PRO A 213 3.66 0.73 8.35
C PRO A 213 2.23 0.23 8.09
N PHE A 214 2.03 -0.83 7.31
CA PHE A 214 0.69 -1.22 6.83
C PHE A 214 -0.08 -2.15 7.76
N ASN A 215 0.57 -2.71 8.79
CA ASN A 215 -0.02 -3.70 9.70
C ASN A 215 -0.56 -4.95 8.95
N ASN A 216 0.11 -5.37 7.87
CA ASN A 216 -0.24 -6.61 7.21
C ASN A 216 0.03 -7.79 8.13
N THR A 217 -0.79 -8.83 8.01
CA THR A 217 -0.55 -10.10 8.70
C THR A 217 0.19 -11.09 7.80
N VAL A 218 0.93 -12.00 8.41
CA VAL A 218 1.68 -13.04 7.71
C VAL A 218 0.79 -14.26 7.51
N VAL A 219 0.66 -14.69 6.27
CA VAL A 219 -0.15 -15.84 5.85
C VAL A 219 0.72 -16.89 5.19
N VAL A 220 0.36 -18.16 5.36
CA VAL A 220 1.00 -19.29 4.68
C VAL A 220 -0.03 -20.00 3.82
N ALA A 221 0.28 -20.17 2.55
CA ALA A 221 -0.56 -20.90 1.60
C ALA A 221 0.18 -22.03 0.91
N GLU A 222 -0.57 -23.04 0.49
CA GLU A 222 -0.10 -24.10 -0.39
C GLU A 222 -0.48 -23.75 -1.82
N ILE A 223 0.50 -23.70 -2.71
CA ILE A 223 0.31 -23.34 -4.12
C ILE A 223 1.03 -24.34 -5.04
N SER A 224 0.63 -24.41 -6.31
CA SER A 224 1.34 -25.19 -7.32
C SER A 224 2.62 -24.50 -7.81
N GLY A 225 3.55 -25.25 -8.38
CA GLY A 225 4.70 -24.67 -9.06
C GLY A 225 4.29 -23.78 -10.24
N GLN A 226 3.18 -24.10 -10.93
CA GLN A 226 2.65 -23.22 -11.98
C GLN A 226 2.20 -21.88 -11.41
N THR A 227 1.42 -21.88 -10.32
CA THR A 227 1.01 -20.64 -9.64
C THR A 227 2.21 -19.81 -9.17
N MET A 228 3.25 -20.48 -8.66
CA MET A 228 4.51 -19.83 -8.29
C MET A 228 5.18 -19.14 -9.48
N LYS A 229 5.22 -19.81 -10.65
CA LYS A 229 5.79 -19.23 -11.87
C LYS A 229 4.97 -18.06 -12.39
N ASP A 230 3.64 -18.14 -12.34
CA ASP A 230 2.72 -17.05 -12.75
C ASP A 230 2.87 -15.84 -11.83
N MET A 231 2.98 -16.05 -10.52
CA MET A 231 3.30 -15.00 -9.55
C MET A 231 4.61 -14.28 -9.91
N LEU A 232 5.69 -15.03 -10.15
CA LEU A 232 6.99 -14.43 -10.50
C LEU A 232 6.90 -13.63 -11.79
N GLU A 233 6.20 -14.13 -12.81
CA GLU A 233 6.02 -13.42 -14.08
C GLU A 233 5.25 -12.10 -13.88
N MET A 234 4.18 -12.13 -13.08
CA MET A 234 3.38 -10.95 -12.78
C MET A 234 4.17 -9.91 -12.00
N THR A 235 4.96 -10.32 -10.99
CA THR A 235 5.74 -9.38 -10.16
C THR A 235 6.85 -8.64 -10.91
N VAL A 236 7.23 -9.10 -12.09
CA VAL A 236 8.23 -8.45 -12.95
C VAL A 236 7.63 -7.90 -14.25
N MET A 237 6.30 -7.88 -14.40
CA MET A 237 5.68 -7.47 -15.66
C MET A 237 5.99 -6.02 -16.05
N ALA A 238 6.07 -5.11 -15.08
CA ALA A 238 6.38 -3.70 -15.30
C ALA A 238 7.88 -3.43 -15.48
N TRP A 239 8.76 -4.37 -15.09
CA TRP A 239 10.19 -4.15 -15.08
C TRP A 239 10.72 -3.74 -16.47
N PRO A 240 11.60 -2.69 -16.61
CA PRO A 240 12.40 -2.06 -15.55
C PRO A 240 11.72 -0.90 -14.81
N ALA A 241 10.45 -0.58 -15.10
CA ALA A 241 9.70 0.40 -14.32
C ALA A 241 9.52 -0.08 -12.87
N GLU A 242 9.26 0.86 -11.97
CA GLU A 242 8.93 0.55 -10.58
C GLU A 242 7.54 -0.09 -10.48
N ASP A 243 7.42 -1.10 -9.62
CA ASP A 243 6.16 -1.74 -9.28
C ASP A 243 6.10 -2.09 -7.79
N GLY A 244 4.93 -1.88 -7.17
CA GLY A 244 4.72 -2.20 -5.76
C GLY A 244 4.79 -3.69 -5.46
N SER A 245 4.49 -4.55 -6.42
CA SER A 245 4.57 -6.01 -6.32
C SER A 245 5.97 -6.58 -6.57
N PHE A 246 6.95 -5.75 -6.96
CA PHE A 246 8.32 -6.23 -7.23
C PHE A 246 8.84 -7.13 -6.10
N PRO A 247 9.39 -8.34 -6.42
CA PRO A 247 9.58 -9.38 -5.43
C PRO A 247 10.94 -9.30 -4.75
N HIS A 248 10.93 -9.39 -3.42
CA HIS A 248 12.05 -9.81 -2.60
C HIS A 248 11.73 -11.21 -2.08
N LEU A 249 12.63 -12.15 -2.28
CA LEU A 249 12.32 -13.56 -2.13
C LEU A 249 13.35 -14.29 -1.26
N SER A 250 12.88 -15.27 -0.53
CA SER A 250 13.73 -16.21 0.21
C SER A 250 13.37 -17.64 -0.15
N GLY A 251 14.38 -18.49 -0.35
CA GLY A 251 14.19 -19.92 -0.66
C GLY A 251 13.92 -20.22 -2.12
N ILE A 252 13.93 -19.25 -3.01
CA ILE A 252 13.76 -19.42 -4.45
C ILE A 252 14.71 -18.50 -5.20
N THR A 253 15.19 -18.94 -6.36
CA THR A 253 15.95 -18.13 -7.30
C THR A 253 15.36 -18.23 -8.69
N PHE A 254 15.49 -17.16 -9.48
CA PHE A 254 15.04 -17.13 -10.88
C PHE A 254 15.83 -16.09 -11.68
N SER A 255 15.70 -16.15 -12.98
CA SER A 255 16.28 -15.18 -13.89
C SER A 255 15.19 -14.52 -14.76
N VAL A 256 15.40 -13.28 -15.18
CA VAL A 256 14.47 -12.55 -16.06
C VAL A 256 15.12 -12.29 -17.39
N ASN A 257 14.50 -12.72 -18.49
CA ASN A 257 14.93 -12.35 -19.84
C ASN A 257 14.30 -11.01 -20.24
N THR A 258 15.05 -9.96 -20.13
CA THR A 258 14.62 -8.58 -20.39
C THR A 258 14.40 -8.25 -21.87
N SER A 259 14.79 -9.16 -22.77
CA SER A 259 14.54 -9.01 -24.22
C SER A 259 13.15 -9.49 -24.65
N ILE A 260 12.45 -10.21 -23.78
CA ILE A 260 11.09 -10.68 -24.00
C ILE A 260 10.11 -9.63 -23.43
N PRO A 261 9.16 -9.11 -24.22
CA PRO A 261 8.10 -8.26 -23.68
C PRO A 261 7.19 -9.08 -22.74
N THR A 262 6.57 -8.43 -21.77
CA THR A 262 5.59 -9.11 -20.92
C THR A 262 4.45 -9.68 -21.76
N SER A 263 4.02 -10.88 -21.42
CA SER A 263 2.84 -11.56 -21.98
C SER A 263 1.78 -11.84 -20.91
N VAL A 264 1.91 -11.22 -19.75
CA VAL A 264 0.87 -11.22 -18.71
C VAL A 264 -0.37 -10.52 -19.26
N MET A 265 -1.49 -11.18 -19.16
CA MET A 265 -2.81 -10.65 -19.48
C MET A 265 -3.53 -10.32 -18.18
N VAL A 266 -4.07 -9.11 -18.11
CA VAL A 266 -4.92 -8.65 -17.01
C VAL A 266 -6.27 -8.20 -17.53
N ASN A 267 -7.29 -8.20 -16.68
CA ASN A 267 -8.61 -7.64 -17.00
C ASN A 267 -8.63 -6.10 -16.83
N GLU A 268 -9.80 -5.49 -16.96
CA GLU A 268 -10.01 -4.04 -16.82
C GLU A 268 -9.73 -3.52 -15.39
N GLN A 269 -9.69 -4.39 -14.40
CA GLN A 269 -9.37 -4.11 -13.00
C GLN A 269 -7.91 -4.44 -12.66
N GLU A 270 -7.04 -4.64 -13.69
CA GLU A 270 -5.64 -5.03 -13.56
C GLU A 270 -5.42 -6.38 -12.85
N GLU A 271 -6.44 -7.24 -12.78
CA GLU A 271 -6.35 -8.56 -12.20
C GLU A 271 -5.79 -9.58 -13.20
N PHE A 272 -4.92 -10.46 -12.71
CA PHE A 272 -4.27 -11.50 -13.51
C PHE A 272 -5.29 -12.45 -14.15
N LEU A 273 -5.14 -12.69 -15.43
CA LEU A 273 -5.92 -13.69 -16.18
C LEU A 273 -5.07 -14.89 -16.56
N GLU A 274 -3.97 -14.67 -17.26
CA GLU A 274 -3.05 -15.70 -17.72
C GLU A 274 -1.75 -15.10 -18.26
N VAL A 275 -0.76 -15.94 -18.51
CA VAL A 275 0.42 -15.62 -19.31
C VAL A 275 0.19 -16.18 -20.72
N ALA A 276 -0.22 -15.31 -21.67
CA ALA A 276 -0.64 -15.70 -23.00
C ALA A 276 0.50 -16.07 -23.96
N GLY A 277 1.75 -15.84 -23.58
CA GLY A 277 2.92 -16.02 -24.44
C GLY A 277 4.14 -16.62 -23.75
N GLU A 278 5.32 -16.16 -24.16
CA GLU A 278 6.58 -16.61 -23.56
C GLU A 278 6.81 -15.94 -22.22
N TYR A 279 7.18 -16.73 -21.21
CA TYR A 279 7.54 -16.21 -19.90
C TYR A 279 8.90 -15.49 -19.96
N ARG A 280 9.00 -14.36 -19.29
CA ARG A 280 10.26 -13.66 -19.05
C ARG A 280 11.10 -14.35 -17.97
N VAL A 281 10.40 -14.97 -16.97
CA VAL A 281 11.06 -15.69 -15.87
C VAL A 281 11.49 -17.09 -16.31
N TYR A 282 12.72 -17.44 -16.01
CA TYR A 282 13.30 -18.75 -16.35
C TYR A 282 14.35 -19.18 -15.30
N ASP A 283 14.85 -20.40 -15.41
CA ASP A 283 15.81 -21.02 -14.49
C ASP A 283 15.37 -20.92 -13.02
N ILE A 284 14.07 -21.12 -12.78
CA ILE A 284 13.46 -21.03 -11.45
C ILE A 284 13.86 -22.25 -10.64
N LYS A 285 14.42 -22.03 -9.45
CA LYS A 285 14.85 -23.09 -8.53
C LYS A 285 14.38 -22.80 -7.12
N VAL A 286 13.88 -23.81 -6.43
CA VAL A 286 13.45 -23.73 -5.03
C VAL A 286 14.45 -24.48 -4.15
N TYR A 287 14.76 -23.94 -2.98
CA TYR A 287 15.68 -24.56 -2.03
C TYR A 287 15.07 -25.81 -1.41
N ASN A 288 15.69 -26.95 -1.69
CA ASN A 288 15.34 -28.23 -1.08
C ASN A 288 16.09 -28.38 0.24
N ARG A 289 15.38 -28.32 1.36
CA ARG A 289 15.97 -28.38 2.71
C ARG A 289 16.60 -29.72 3.04
N GLU A 290 16.03 -30.82 2.50
CA GLU A 290 16.55 -32.16 2.76
C GLU A 290 17.91 -32.40 2.06
N LYS A 291 18.04 -31.84 0.85
CA LYS A 291 19.28 -31.98 0.06
C LYS A 291 20.28 -30.84 0.30
N GLY A 292 19.84 -29.71 0.85
CA GLY A 292 20.67 -28.51 1.03
C GLY A 292 21.07 -27.84 -0.28
N THR A 293 20.26 -27.98 -1.35
CA THR A 293 20.53 -27.46 -2.70
C THR A 293 19.30 -26.87 -3.33
N TYR A 294 19.50 -25.92 -4.27
CA TYR A 294 18.44 -25.40 -5.12
C TYR A 294 18.13 -26.41 -6.24
N GLU A 295 16.86 -26.78 -6.37
CA GLU A 295 16.35 -27.74 -7.36
C GLU A 295 15.42 -27.01 -8.34
N PRO A 296 15.38 -27.41 -9.62
CA PRO A 296 14.44 -26.82 -10.58
C PRO A 296 13.01 -26.88 -10.08
N LEU A 297 12.25 -25.80 -10.28
CA LEU A 297 10.83 -25.75 -9.94
C LEU A 297 10.06 -26.82 -10.73
N ASP A 298 9.35 -27.70 -10.02
CA ASP A 298 8.40 -28.64 -10.60
C ASP A 298 7.03 -27.93 -10.70
N LEU A 299 6.56 -27.70 -11.92
CA LEU A 299 5.31 -26.97 -12.16
C LEU A 299 4.09 -27.70 -11.62
N ASP A 300 4.13 -29.05 -11.59
CA ASP A 300 3.07 -29.90 -11.03
C ASP A 300 3.29 -30.15 -9.52
N GLY A 301 4.42 -29.71 -8.99
CA GLY A 301 4.75 -29.81 -7.57
C GLY A 301 3.92 -28.89 -6.71
N THR A 302 3.93 -29.15 -5.40
CA THR A 302 3.25 -28.34 -4.39
C THR A 302 4.27 -27.71 -3.46
N TYR A 303 4.11 -26.43 -3.20
CA TYR A 303 5.03 -25.63 -2.39
C TYR A 303 4.27 -24.79 -1.36
N THR A 304 4.91 -24.55 -0.23
CA THR A 304 4.42 -23.58 0.75
C THR A 304 4.99 -22.19 0.47
N LEU A 305 4.10 -21.23 0.29
CA LEU A 305 4.43 -19.81 0.12
C LEU A 305 3.96 -19.04 1.35
N THR A 306 4.83 -18.19 1.90
CA THR A 306 4.44 -17.20 2.88
C THR A 306 4.54 -15.79 2.30
N ALA A 307 3.52 -14.99 2.52
CA ALA A 307 3.43 -13.58 2.14
C ALA A 307 2.44 -12.85 3.06
N SER A 308 2.20 -11.58 2.79
CA SER A 308 1.17 -10.82 3.51
C SER A 308 -0.26 -11.27 3.15
N ASN A 309 -1.21 -11.04 4.07
CA ASN A 309 -2.65 -11.19 3.81
C ASN A 309 -3.09 -10.41 2.56
N TYR A 310 -2.52 -9.23 2.35
CA TYR A 310 -2.80 -8.40 1.17
C TYR A 310 -2.70 -9.19 -0.15
N PHE A 311 -1.70 -10.09 -0.28
CA PHE A 311 -1.55 -10.92 -1.48
C PHE A 311 -2.36 -12.23 -1.40
N LEU A 312 -2.21 -12.97 -0.30
CA LEU A 312 -2.71 -14.34 -0.24
C LEU A 312 -4.21 -14.44 0.10
N LEU A 313 -4.79 -13.41 0.72
CA LEU A 313 -6.22 -13.36 1.05
C LEU A 313 -6.98 -12.36 0.18
N ASP A 314 -6.41 -11.17 -0.03
CA ASP A 314 -7.10 -10.06 -0.69
C ASP A 314 -6.76 -9.96 -2.19
N CYS A 315 -5.89 -10.84 -2.70
CA CYS A 315 -5.40 -10.84 -4.10
C CYS A 315 -4.84 -9.48 -4.53
N GLY A 316 -4.19 -8.78 -3.61
CA GLY A 316 -3.66 -7.43 -3.81
C GLY A 316 -2.72 -7.35 -5.01
N SER A 317 -2.64 -6.18 -5.62
CA SER A 317 -1.96 -5.95 -6.91
C SER A 317 -2.47 -6.87 -8.02
N GLY A 318 -3.75 -7.27 -7.97
CA GLY A 318 -4.40 -8.10 -8.98
C GLY A 318 -3.93 -9.56 -9.04
N MET A 319 -3.31 -10.08 -7.98
CA MET A 319 -2.77 -11.46 -7.95
C MET A 319 -3.85 -12.52 -7.73
N THR A 320 -4.87 -12.55 -8.59
CA THR A 320 -6.02 -13.48 -8.54
C THR A 320 -5.63 -14.96 -8.68
N MET A 321 -4.38 -15.27 -9.08
CA MET A 321 -3.89 -16.64 -9.05
C MET A 321 -3.89 -17.24 -7.64
N PHE A 322 -3.99 -16.44 -6.59
CA PHE A 322 -4.09 -16.89 -5.20
C PHE A 322 -5.52 -17.11 -4.69
N GLU A 323 -6.56 -16.66 -5.43
CA GLU A 323 -7.97 -16.73 -5.01
C GLU A 323 -8.41 -18.10 -4.47
N ASN A 324 -7.88 -19.17 -5.07
CA ASN A 324 -8.18 -20.54 -4.67
C ASN A 324 -7.02 -21.24 -3.97
N ALA A 325 -6.02 -20.49 -3.48
CA ALA A 325 -4.91 -21.06 -2.74
C ALA A 325 -5.40 -21.67 -1.42
N ARG A 326 -4.84 -22.81 -1.05
CA ARG A 326 -5.17 -23.44 0.22
C ARG A 326 -4.42 -22.76 1.35
N ILE A 327 -5.12 -21.97 2.15
CA ILE A 327 -4.53 -21.32 3.33
C ILE A 327 -4.22 -22.39 4.38
N LEU A 328 -2.96 -22.45 4.81
CA LEU A 328 -2.47 -23.36 5.83
C LEU A 328 -2.39 -22.70 7.21
N ARG A 329 -2.06 -21.41 7.24
CA ARG A 329 -1.92 -20.62 8.47
C ARG A 329 -2.25 -19.15 8.23
N ASP A 330 -3.05 -18.59 9.13
CA ASP A 330 -3.38 -17.17 9.23
C ASP A 330 -3.62 -16.88 10.72
N ASP A 331 -2.52 -16.61 11.44
CA ASP A 331 -2.52 -16.44 12.89
C ASP A 331 -2.74 -14.99 13.32
N GLY A 332 -2.87 -14.07 12.36
CA GLY A 332 -3.01 -12.64 12.61
C GLY A 332 -1.76 -11.96 13.15
N ILE A 333 -0.57 -12.61 13.06
CA ILE A 333 0.70 -12.00 13.44
C ILE A 333 1.12 -10.94 12.42
N LEU A 334 1.56 -9.78 12.88
CA LEU A 334 1.98 -8.71 11.99
C LEU A 334 3.34 -9.01 11.35
N ASP A 335 3.50 -8.58 10.10
CA ASP A 335 4.77 -8.70 9.35
C ASP A 335 5.94 -8.02 10.08
N VAL A 336 5.71 -6.84 10.68
CA VAL A 336 6.70 -6.15 11.51
C VAL A 336 7.12 -6.94 12.75
N GLU A 337 6.18 -7.67 13.40
CA GLU A 337 6.48 -8.52 14.55
C GLU A 337 7.33 -9.73 14.12
N VAL A 338 7.08 -10.27 12.93
CA VAL A 338 7.86 -11.36 12.37
C VAL A 338 9.29 -10.93 12.05
N VAL A 339 9.47 -9.74 11.46
CA VAL A 339 10.83 -9.18 11.21
C VAL A 339 11.54 -8.89 12.53
N GLN A 340 10.85 -8.34 13.53
CA GLN A 340 11.40 -8.15 14.88
C GLN A 340 11.85 -9.49 15.48
N TRP A 341 10.99 -10.49 15.47
CA TRP A 341 11.31 -11.83 15.96
C TRP A 341 12.54 -12.41 15.27
N TYR A 342 12.62 -12.32 13.94
CA TYR A 342 13.75 -12.84 13.18
C TYR A 342 15.07 -12.17 13.57
N ILE A 343 15.07 -10.84 13.67
CA ILE A 343 16.28 -10.10 14.06
C ILE A 343 16.69 -10.44 15.49
N VAL A 344 15.76 -10.47 16.43
CA VAL A 344 16.06 -10.68 17.87
C VAL A 344 16.43 -12.13 18.15
N GLU A 345 15.60 -13.08 17.70
CA GLU A 345 15.73 -14.49 18.08
C GLU A 345 16.65 -15.28 17.13
N MET A 346 16.51 -15.08 15.81
CA MET A 346 17.29 -15.87 14.84
C MET A 346 18.67 -15.27 14.58
N LEU A 347 18.77 -13.94 14.54
CA LEU A 347 20.04 -13.25 14.34
C LEU A 347 20.70 -12.82 15.67
N ASN A 348 20.15 -13.21 16.84
CA ASN A 348 20.66 -12.86 18.17
C ASN A 348 20.83 -11.33 18.36
N GLY A 349 19.91 -10.53 17.82
CA GLY A 349 19.89 -9.08 17.95
C GLY A 349 20.93 -8.34 17.09
N VAL A 350 21.57 -9.00 16.12
CA VAL A 350 22.56 -8.37 15.24
C VAL A 350 22.33 -8.73 13.78
N VAL A 351 21.97 -7.72 12.98
CA VAL A 351 21.98 -7.85 11.52
C VAL A 351 23.41 -7.65 11.03
N GLY A 352 24.07 -8.73 10.67
CA GLY A 352 25.50 -8.75 10.38
C GLY A 352 25.82 -8.61 8.90
N GLN A 353 27.09 -8.92 8.56
CA GLN A 353 27.65 -8.76 7.22
C GLN A 353 27.01 -9.68 6.15
N GLN A 354 26.23 -10.70 6.55
CA GLN A 354 25.48 -11.54 5.61
C GLN A 354 24.44 -10.72 4.78
N TYR A 355 24.06 -9.55 5.28
CA TYR A 355 23.18 -8.62 4.58
C TYR A 355 23.93 -7.38 4.07
N GLN A 356 25.27 -7.46 3.87
CA GLN A 356 26.04 -6.35 3.32
C GLN A 356 25.65 -6.06 1.86
N ASP A 357 25.43 -7.11 1.11
CA ASP A 357 25.07 -7.06 -0.30
C ASP A 357 23.79 -7.86 -0.53
N THR A 358 23.14 -7.70 -1.66
CA THR A 358 22.05 -8.56 -2.12
C THR A 358 22.60 -9.95 -2.45
N THR A 359 21.83 -11.00 -2.22
CA THR A 359 22.27 -12.41 -2.38
C THR A 359 21.96 -12.98 -3.76
#